data_a09c215a12ce1847c6f21d9a3c87a0ed
#
_entry.id   a09c215a12ce1847c6f21d9a3c87a0ed
#
_cell.length_a   1.000
_cell.length_b   1.000
_cell.length_c   1.000
_cell.angle_alpha   90.00
_cell.angle_beta   90.00
_cell.angle_gamma   90.00
#
_symmetry.space_group_name_H-M   'P 1'
#
loop_
_entity.id
_entity.type
_entity.pdbx_description
1 polymer ?
#
loop_
_entity_poly.entity_id
_entity_poly.type
_entity_poly.pdbx_seq_one_letter_code
_entity_poly.pdbx_strand_id
1 'polypeptide(L)'
;MTETKLDRGVIVALRVLVGWTFLYAGTWQILQNYSAAAFLNHVVTFHGFFAHFAEPAVLPYTDFLVKWGQLLIGLSLVSGLLVRLSGPFGILLMVTYYFAHMEWPFIEDHLNLFVDFHLVYAIVIVYLIAHHAGRVWGLDGAVERLPVVAHNQFLKSLFAANAPEEYPAIPDTVVGETK
;
A
#
# COMPACT_ATOMS: atom_id res chain seq x y z
N MET A 1 -25.56 -0.71 -4.82
CA MET A 1 -25.32 0.39 -5.81
C MET A 1 -24.39 -0.18 -6.85
N THR A 2 -24.80 -0.20 -8.12
CA THR A 2 -23.95 -0.68 -9.22
C THR A 2 -22.83 0.34 -9.46
N GLU A 3 -21.57 -0.10 -9.34
CA GLU A 3 -20.43 0.76 -9.65
C GLU A 3 -20.46 1.23 -11.09
N THR A 4 -20.30 2.52 -11.27
CA THR A 4 -20.19 3.12 -12.60
C THR A 4 -18.77 2.94 -13.16
N LYS A 5 -18.60 3.14 -14.47
CA LYS A 5 -17.26 3.15 -15.08
C LYS A 5 -16.37 4.24 -14.46
N LEU A 6 -16.98 5.35 -14.02
CA LEU A 6 -16.29 6.44 -13.34
C LEU A 6 -15.74 5.98 -11.98
N ASP A 7 -16.55 5.28 -11.18
CA ASP A 7 -16.13 4.79 -9.86
C ASP A 7 -14.92 3.86 -9.98
N ARG A 8 -14.96 2.93 -10.94
CA ARG A 8 -13.83 2.04 -11.25
C ARG A 8 -12.58 2.81 -11.69
N GLY A 9 -12.75 3.82 -12.53
CA GLY A 9 -11.66 4.69 -12.95
C GLY A 9 -11.01 5.43 -11.78
N VAL A 10 -11.81 5.94 -10.85
CA VAL A 10 -11.32 6.61 -9.63
C VAL A 10 -10.58 5.62 -8.72
N ILE A 11 -11.11 4.41 -8.49
CA ILE A 11 -10.43 3.37 -7.70
C ILE A 11 -9.05 3.06 -8.28
N VAL A 12 -8.96 2.85 -9.59
CA VAL A 12 -7.68 2.56 -10.26
C VAL A 12 -6.73 3.75 -10.16
N ALA A 13 -7.22 4.97 -10.39
CA ALA A 13 -6.41 6.18 -10.28
C ALA A 13 -5.82 6.34 -8.87
N LEU A 14 -6.64 6.22 -7.83
CA LEU A 14 -6.19 6.30 -6.43
C LEU A 14 -5.16 5.21 -6.12
N ARG A 15 -5.40 3.98 -6.56
CA ARG A 15 -4.48 2.86 -6.37
C ARG A 15 -3.13 3.12 -7.02
N VAL A 16 -3.13 3.56 -8.28
CA VAL A 16 -1.90 3.82 -9.04
C VAL A 16 -1.15 5.01 -8.47
N LEU A 17 -1.83 6.11 -8.13
CA LEU A 17 -1.19 7.30 -7.58
C LEU A 17 -0.54 7.03 -6.22
N VAL A 18 -1.27 6.42 -5.28
CA VAL A 18 -0.70 6.05 -3.98
C VAL A 18 0.38 5.00 -4.16
N GLY A 19 0.16 3.99 -5.01
CA GLY A 19 1.16 2.96 -5.30
C GLY A 19 2.44 3.54 -5.89
N TRP A 20 2.33 4.56 -6.75
CA TRP A 20 3.48 5.24 -7.34
C TRP A 20 4.33 5.96 -6.28
N THR A 21 3.72 6.61 -5.29
CA THR A 21 4.48 7.27 -4.21
C THR A 21 5.34 6.28 -3.43
N PHE A 22 4.77 5.13 -3.06
CA PHE A 22 5.52 4.06 -2.40
C PHE A 22 6.61 3.45 -3.31
N LEU A 23 6.26 3.16 -4.56
CA LEU A 23 7.18 2.57 -5.53
C LEU A 23 8.39 3.47 -5.78
N TYR A 24 8.13 4.75 -6.00
CA TYR A 24 9.19 5.74 -6.22
C TYR A 24 10.07 5.90 -4.98
N ALA A 25 9.48 6.06 -3.80
CA ALA A 25 10.21 6.21 -2.55
C ALA A 25 11.10 4.98 -2.25
N GLY A 26 10.55 3.77 -2.33
CA GLY A 26 11.30 2.54 -2.12
C GLY A 26 12.44 2.36 -3.13
N THR A 27 12.18 2.61 -4.42
CA THR A 27 13.20 2.55 -5.47
C THR A 27 14.31 3.55 -5.22
N TRP A 28 13.97 4.81 -4.94
CA TRP A 28 14.94 5.87 -4.67
C TRP A 28 15.82 5.53 -3.46
N GLN A 29 15.21 5.08 -2.36
CA GLN A 29 15.94 4.70 -1.14
C GLN A 29 16.91 3.54 -1.36
N ILE A 30 16.53 2.55 -2.19
CA ILE A 30 17.41 1.43 -2.55
C ILE A 30 18.59 1.93 -3.38
N LEU A 31 18.33 2.73 -4.42
CA LEU A 31 19.37 3.25 -5.32
C LEU A 31 20.35 4.19 -4.62
N GLN A 32 19.88 5.01 -3.67
CA GLN A 32 20.72 5.92 -2.90
C GLN A 32 21.37 5.27 -1.68
N ASN A 33 21.16 3.98 -1.47
CA ASN A 33 21.61 3.28 -0.25
C ASN A 33 21.23 4.04 1.04
N TYR A 34 20.00 4.59 1.06
CA TYR A 34 19.46 5.40 2.15
C TYR A 34 19.48 4.63 3.46
N SER A 35 19.76 5.34 4.57
CA SER A 35 19.57 4.82 5.93
C SER A 35 18.60 5.70 6.72
N ALA A 36 17.69 5.07 7.44
CA ALA A 36 16.73 5.76 8.29
C ALA A 36 17.35 6.33 9.58
N ALA A 37 18.62 6.02 9.91
CA ALA A 37 19.25 6.38 11.16
C ALA A 37 19.16 7.88 11.47
N ALA A 38 19.51 8.74 10.50
CA ALA A 38 19.48 10.19 10.70
C ALA A 38 18.07 10.67 11.00
N PHE A 39 17.07 10.23 10.23
CA PHE A 39 15.68 10.58 10.43
C PHE A 39 15.18 10.13 11.81
N LEU A 40 15.37 8.86 12.16
CA LEU A 40 14.88 8.28 13.41
C LEU A 40 15.47 8.95 14.66
N ASN A 41 16.72 9.39 14.60
CA ASN A 41 17.38 10.12 15.69
C ASN A 41 16.91 11.59 15.82
N HIS A 42 16.27 12.15 14.80
CA HIS A 42 15.72 13.52 14.83
C HIS A 42 14.22 13.58 15.17
N VAL A 43 13.56 12.43 15.29
CA VAL A 43 12.14 12.38 15.68
C VAL A 43 11.96 13.03 17.06
N VAL A 44 11.02 13.98 17.16
CA VAL A 44 10.75 14.73 18.42
C VAL A 44 9.75 13.96 19.28
N THR A 45 8.57 13.69 18.72
CA THR A 45 7.51 12.98 19.44
C THR A 45 7.83 11.48 19.49
N PHE A 46 7.71 10.87 20.65
CA PHE A 46 8.07 9.46 20.88
C PHE A 46 9.55 9.13 20.56
N HIS A 47 10.46 10.08 20.77
CA HIS A 47 11.88 9.95 20.43
C HIS A 47 12.48 8.61 20.88
N GLY A 48 12.29 8.20 22.15
CA GLY A 48 12.85 6.95 22.68
C GLY A 48 12.37 5.70 21.93
N PHE A 49 11.12 5.69 21.45
CA PHE A 49 10.59 4.61 20.64
C PHE A 49 11.27 4.55 19.26
N PHE A 50 11.35 5.70 18.57
CA PHE A 50 11.93 5.75 17.24
C PHE A 50 13.45 5.59 17.25
N ALA A 51 14.15 6.14 18.23
CA ALA A 51 15.61 6.00 18.37
C ALA A 51 16.05 4.53 18.54
N HIS A 52 15.20 3.68 19.17
CA HIS A 52 15.48 2.25 19.26
C HIS A 52 15.65 1.58 17.88
N PHE A 53 14.90 2.00 16.89
CA PHE A 53 15.03 1.48 15.51
C PHE A 53 16.28 2.01 14.79
N ALA A 54 16.96 3.01 15.34
CA ALA A 54 18.24 3.52 14.84
C ALA A 54 19.45 2.87 15.53
N GLU A 55 19.25 2.04 16.54
CA GLU A 55 20.35 1.31 17.21
C GLU A 55 21.11 0.42 16.23
N PRO A 56 22.44 0.32 16.32
CA PRO A 56 23.26 -0.44 15.37
C PRO A 56 22.84 -1.91 15.16
N ALA A 57 22.27 -2.53 16.19
CA ALA A 57 21.80 -3.92 16.11
C ALA A 57 20.44 -4.06 15.39
N VAL A 58 19.61 -3.01 15.38
CA VAL A 58 18.24 -3.01 14.82
C VAL A 58 18.18 -2.33 13.46
N LEU A 59 18.98 -1.30 13.25
CA LEU A 59 18.99 -0.46 12.06
C LEU A 59 19.04 -1.21 10.72
N PRO A 60 19.87 -2.27 10.53
CA PRO A 60 19.89 -3.00 9.27
C PRO A 60 18.53 -3.62 8.89
N TYR A 61 17.78 -4.09 9.90
CA TYR A 61 16.43 -4.64 9.69
C TYR A 61 15.43 -3.52 9.40
N THR A 62 15.54 -2.39 10.11
CA THR A 62 14.72 -1.20 9.86
C THR A 62 14.89 -0.69 8.43
N ASP A 63 16.14 -0.49 8.01
CA ASP A 63 16.49 -0.05 6.66
C ASP A 63 15.97 -1.02 5.59
N PHE A 64 16.12 -2.32 5.82
CA PHE A 64 15.60 -3.35 4.90
C PHE A 64 14.07 -3.27 4.79
N LEU A 65 13.37 -3.28 5.93
CA LEU A 65 11.90 -3.26 5.96
C LEU A 65 11.32 -1.99 5.35
N VAL A 66 11.94 -0.84 5.61
CA VAL A 66 11.46 0.44 5.05
C VAL A 66 11.65 0.46 3.54
N LYS A 67 12.83 0.18 3.02
CA LYS A 67 13.14 0.22 1.58
C LYS A 67 12.32 -0.79 0.78
N TRP A 68 12.44 -2.07 1.15
CA TRP A 68 11.79 -3.16 0.44
C TRP A 68 10.28 -3.20 0.71
N GLY A 69 9.86 -2.84 1.92
CA GLY A 69 8.44 -2.70 2.25
C GLY A 69 7.75 -1.68 1.36
N GLN A 70 8.31 -0.48 1.23
CA GLN A 70 7.77 0.54 0.32
C GLN A 70 7.75 0.07 -1.13
N LEU A 71 8.85 -0.54 -1.61
CA LEU A 71 8.91 -1.06 -2.98
C LEU A 71 7.82 -2.10 -3.25
N LEU A 72 7.67 -3.08 -2.36
CA LEU A 72 6.70 -4.17 -2.51
C LEU A 72 5.25 -3.67 -2.40
N ILE A 73 4.96 -2.76 -1.46
CA ILE A 73 3.64 -2.12 -1.34
C ILE A 73 3.34 -1.35 -2.63
N GLY A 74 4.30 -0.57 -3.12
CA GLY A 74 4.15 0.19 -4.36
C GLY A 74 3.89 -0.70 -5.57
N LEU A 75 4.66 -1.78 -5.75
CA LEU A 75 4.44 -2.76 -6.82
C LEU A 75 3.06 -3.42 -6.72
N SER A 76 2.65 -3.80 -5.52
CA SER A 76 1.35 -4.39 -5.26
C SER A 76 0.22 -3.44 -5.64
N LEU A 77 0.26 -2.19 -5.17
CA LEU A 77 -0.77 -1.20 -5.46
C LEU A 77 -0.81 -0.84 -6.95
N VAL A 78 0.32 -0.59 -7.60
CA VAL A 78 0.37 -0.23 -9.02
C VAL A 78 -0.17 -1.37 -9.90
N SER A 79 0.27 -2.60 -9.67
CA SER A 79 -0.17 -3.77 -10.44
C SER A 79 -1.57 -4.24 -10.08
N GLY A 80 -2.07 -3.91 -8.89
CA GLY A 80 -3.31 -4.46 -8.34
C GLY A 80 -3.16 -5.94 -7.96
N LEU A 81 -1.96 -6.34 -7.50
CA LEU A 81 -1.66 -7.70 -7.08
C LEU A 81 -1.47 -7.74 -5.56
N LEU A 82 -2.20 -8.63 -4.88
CA LEU A 82 -2.12 -8.80 -3.42
C LEU A 82 -2.44 -7.50 -2.63
N VAL A 83 -3.31 -6.64 -3.17
CA VAL A 83 -3.66 -5.35 -2.53
C VAL A 83 -4.21 -5.55 -1.11
N ARG A 84 -4.98 -6.62 -0.88
CA ARG A 84 -5.52 -6.95 0.42
C ARG A 84 -4.43 -7.35 1.43
N LEU A 85 -3.36 -7.98 0.97
CA LEU A 85 -2.23 -8.37 1.81
C LEU A 85 -1.30 -7.19 2.09
N SER A 86 -0.93 -6.42 1.06
CA SER A 86 0.03 -5.32 1.17
C SER A 86 -0.56 -4.08 1.85
N GLY A 87 -1.87 -3.85 1.70
CA GLY A 87 -2.54 -2.66 2.20
C GLY A 87 -2.40 -2.44 3.71
N PRO A 88 -2.59 -3.42 4.59
CA PRO A 88 -2.36 -3.28 6.03
C PRO A 88 -0.94 -2.84 6.38
N PHE A 89 0.07 -3.33 5.66
CA PHE A 89 1.47 -2.89 5.83
C PHE A 89 1.66 -1.45 5.36
N GLY A 90 0.99 -1.05 4.28
CA GLY A 90 0.99 0.34 3.80
C GLY A 90 0.35 1.28 4.83
N ILE A 91 -0.78 0.91 5.42
CA ILE A 91 -1.43 1.67 6.49
C ILE A 91 -0.51 1.78 7.70
N LEU A 92 0.07 0.66 8.15
CA LEU A 92 0.99 0.65 9.28
C LEU A 92 2.18 1.60 9.05
N LEU A 93 2.77 1.56 7.85
CA LEU A 93 3.89 2.42 7.50
C LEU A 93 3.49 3.90 7.49
N MET A 94 2.33 4.25 6.92
CA MET A 94 1.83 5.62 6.91
C MET A 94 1.52 6.14 8.32
N VAL A 95 0.90 5.33 9.17
CA VAL A 95 0.64 5.69 10.57
C VAL A 95 1.95 5.86 11.35
N THR A 96 2.93 4.98 11.11
CA THR A 96 4.25 5.11 11.73
C THR A 96 4.94 6.41 11.30
N TYR A 97 4.90 6.75 10.01
CA TYR A 97 5.47 7.99 9.50
C TYR A 97 4.75 9.23 10.02
N TYR A 98 3.42 9.18 10.12
CA TYR A 98 2.66 10.25 10.74
C TYR A 98 3.17 10.58 12.14
N PHE A 99 3.34 9.57 13.00
CA PHE A 99 3.89 9.77 14.36
C PHE A 99 5.35 10.18 14.35
N ALA A 100 6.14 9.73 13.39
CA ALA A 100 7.55 10.11 13.29
C ALA A 100 7.76 11.55 12.83
N HIS A 101 6.82 12.14 12.07
CA HIS A 101 6.85 13.55 11.67
C HIS A 101 6.07 14.48 12.61
N MET A 102 5.53 13.92 13.71
CA MET A 102 4.71 14.69 14.66
C MET A 102 5.57 15.55 15.57
N GLU A 103 5.28 16.84 15.59
CA GLU A 103 5.75 17.84 16.58
C GLU A 103 4.52 18.50 17.19
N TRP A 104 3.90 17.80 18.13
CA TRP A 104 2.57 18.15 18.66
C TRP A 104 2.34 19.64 18.91
N PRO A 105 1.24 20.26 18.40
CA PRO A 105 0.13 19.66 17.63
C PRO A 105 0.34 19.67 16.10
N PHE A 106 1.51 20.00 15.64
CA PHE A 106 1.84 20.12 14.22
C PHE A 106 2.44 18.83 13.67
N ILE A 107 2.39 18.70 12.36
CA ILE A 107 3.04 17.66 11.61
C ILE A 107 3.92 18.35 10.57
N GLU A 108 5.17 17.89 10.44
CA GLU A 108 6.12 18.34 9.43
C GLU A 108 6.38 19.87 9.48
N ASP A 109 7.27 20.30 10.35
CA ASP A 109 7.75 21.69 10.46
C ASP A 109 6.64 22.76 10.56
N HIS A 110 5.56 22.48 11.28
CA HIS A 110 4.41 23.38 11.44
C HIS A 110 3.61 23.67 10.17
N LEU A 111 3.84 22.92 9.09
CA LEU A 111 3.09 23.10 7.84
C LEU A 111 1.65 22.57 7.94
N ASN A 112 1.45 21.50 8.72
CA ASN A 112 0.15 20.85 8.87
C ASN A 112 -0.27 20.78 10.34
N LEU A 113 -1.51 21.12 10.62
CA LEU A 113 -2.14 20.97 11.94
C LEU A 113 -2.97 19.69 11.95
N PHE A 114 -2.59 18.68 12.75
CA PHE A 114 -3.24 17.38 12.95
C PHE A 114 -3.33 16.48 11.72
N VAL A 115 -3.54 17.01 10.51
CA VAL A 115 -3.78 16.21 9.32
C VAL A 115 -2.71 16.50 8.29
N ASP A 116 -2.03 15.45 7.86
CA ASP A 116 -1.06 15.49 6.77
C ASP A 116 -1.36 14.42 5.71
N PHE A 117 -0.52 14.31 4.70
CA PHE A 117 -0.69 13.35 3.61
C PHE A 117 -0.55 11.89 4.06
N HIS A 118 0.16 11.59 5.15
CA HIS A 118 0.27 10.21 5.65
C HIS A 118 -1.08 9.66 6.10
N LEU A 119 -1.87 10.48 6.85
CA LEU A 119 -3.23 10.08 7.24
C LEU A 119 -4.16 9.95 6.03
N VAL A 120 -4.03 10.86 5.07
CA VAL A 120 -4.84 10.81 3.83
C VAL A 120 -4.54 9.52 3.07
N TYR A 121 -3.26 9.17 2.88
CA TYR A 121 -2.88 7.94 2.20
C TYR A 121 -3.32 6.69 2.96
N ALA A 122 -3.21 6.68 4.29
CA ALA A 122 -3.71 5.58 5.10
C ALA A 122 -5.21 5.34 4.88
N ILE A 123 -6.04 6.41 4.88
CA ILE A 123 -7.49 6.34 4.64
C ILE A 123 -7.77 5.88 3.20
N VAL A 124 -7.02 6.38 2.21
CA VAL A 124 -7.17 5.93 0.82
C VAL A 124 -6.86 4.45 0.69
N ILE A 125 -5.82 3.93 1.36
CA ILE A 125 -5.50 2.50 1.34
C ILE A 125 -6.62 1.67 2.00
N VAL A 126 -7.19 2.14 3.13
CA VAL A 126 -8.38 1.51 3.74
C VAL A 126 -9.52 1.42 2.73
N TYR A 127 -9.82 2.51 2.03
CA TYR A 127 -10.83 2.56 0.99
C TYR A 127 -10.54 1.55 -0.13
N LEU A 128 -9.29 1.49 -0.62
CA LEU A 128 -8.88 0.55 -1.67
C LEU A 128 -9.03 -0.92 -1.24
N ILE A 129 -8.72 -1.25 0.03
CA ILE A 129 -8.92 -2.59 0.57
C ILE A 129 -10.42 -2.93 0.62
N ALA A 130 -11.23 -2.00 1.16
CA ALA A 130 -12.68 -2.20 1.33
C ALA A 130 -13.40 -2.40 -0.02
N HIS A 131 -12.93 -1.72 -1.06
CA HIS A 131 -13.49 -1.82 -2.42
C HIS A 131 -12.79 -2.86 -3.30
N HIS A 132 -12.02 -3.80 -2.72
CA HIS A 132 -11.33 -4.86 -3.47
C HIS A 132 -10.58 -4.34 -4.71
N ALA A 133 -9.89 -3.22 -4.55
CA ALA A 133 -9.27 -2.46 -5.65
C ALA A 133 -8.31 -3.29 -6.52
N GLY A 134 -7.73 -4.38 -5.99
CA GLY A 134 -6.89 -5.30 -6.75
C GLY A 134 -7.65 -6.06 -7.86
N ARG A 135 -8.99 -6.21 -7.74
CA ARG A 135 -9.85 -6.82 -8.78
C ARG A 135 -10.30 -5.80 -9.83
N VAL A 136 -10.36 -4.51 -9.48
CA VAL A 136 -10.78 -3.45 -10.40
C VAL A 136 -9.65 -3.15 -11.38
N TRP A 137 -9.69 -3.75 -12.55
CA TRP A 137 -8.64 -3.64 -13.59
C TRP A 137 -7.22 -3.93 -13.05
N GLY A 138 -7.11 -4.86 -12.11
CA GLY A 138 -5.86 -5.29 -11.49
C GLY A 138 -5.61 -6.79 -11.64
N LEU A 139 -4.41 -7.21 -11.24
CA LEU A 139 -3.97 -8.59 -11.42
C LEU A 139 -4.64 -9.58 -10.45
N ASP A 140 -5.20 -9.12 -9.32
CA ASP A 140 -5.90 -10.01 -8.37
C ASP A 140 -7.01 -10.80 -9.07
N GLY A 141 -7.82 -10.11 -9.92
CA GLY A 141 -8.90 -10.75 -10.67
C GLY A 141 -8.43 -11.79 -11.70
N ALA A 142 -7.22 -11.69 -12.21
CA ALA A 142 -6.64 -12.68 -13.13
C ALA A 142 -6.06 -13.88 -12.36
N VAL A 143 -5.33 -13.59 -11.27
CA VAL A 143 -4.63 -14.63 -10.48
C VAL A 143 -5.60 -15.52 -9.71
N GLU A 144 -6.71 -14.99 -9.21
CA GLU A 144 -7.72 -15.80 -8.49
C GLU A 144 -8.35 -16.90 -9.34
N ARG A 145 -8.32 -16.75 -10.68
CA ARG A 145 -8.83 -17.75 -11.64
C ARG A 145 -7.86 -18.92 -11.89
N LEU A 146 -6.62 -18.79 -11.47
CA LEU A 146 -5.64 -19.86 -11.62
C LEU A 146 -6.06 -21.09 -10.79
N PRO A 147 -5.98 -22.31 -11.34
CA PRO A 147 -6.41 -23.53 -10.66
C PRO A 147 -5.81 -23.72 -9.26
N VAL A 148 -4.56 -23.32 -9.08
CA VAL A 148 -3.86 -23.39 -7.79
C VAL A 148 -4.53 -22.47 -6.75
N VAL A 149 -4.96 -21.27 -7.15
CA VAL A 149 -5.63 -20.32 -6.25
C VAL A 149 -7.08 -20.73 -6.05
N ALA A 150 -7.77 -21.12 -7.15
CA ALA A 150 -9.18 -21.50 -7.12
C ALA A 150 -9.50 -22.71 -6.22
N HIS A 151 -8.53 -23.62 -6.00
CA HIS A 151 -8.71 -24.80 -5.16
C HIS A 151 -8.19 -24.63 -3.72
N ASN A 152 -7.53 -23.51 -3.39
CA ASN A 152 -6.96 -23.28 -2.07
C ASN A 152 -7.62 -22.08 -1.37
N GLN A 153 -8.37 -22.36 -0.30
CA GLN A 153 -9.09 -21.32 0.45
C GLN A 153 -8.18 -20.24 1.04
N PHE A 154 -6.98 -20.61 1.49
CA PHE A 154 -6.02 -19.64 2.02
C PHE A 154 -5.57 -18.67 0.91
N LEU A 155 -5.18 -19.20 -0.25
CA LEU A 155 -4.80 -18.35 -1.38
C LEU A 155 -5.97 -17.48 -1.84
N LYS A 156 -7.19 -18.01 -1.90
CA LYS A 156 -8.40 -17.20 -2.21
C LYS A 156 -8.55 -16.00 -1.26
N SER A 157 -8.31 -16.19 0.03
CA SER A 157 -8.43 -15.10 1.00
C SER A 157 -7.42 -13.96 0.77
N LEU A 158 -6.24 -14.28 0.26
CA LEU A 158 -5.20 -13.28 -0.07
C LEU A 158 -5.59 -12.40 -1.26
N PHE A 159 -6.25 -12.98 -2.26
CA PHE A 159 -6.67 -12.29 -3.49
C PHE A 159 -8.12 -11.76 -3.43
N ALA A 160 -8.73 -11.73 -2.24
CA ALA A 160 -10.12 -11.31 -2.07
C ALA A 160 -11.14 -12.09 -2.94
N ALA A 161 -10.85 -13.35 -3.27
CA ALA A 161 -11.71 -14.20 -4.08
C ALA A 161 -13.10 -14.49 -3.44
N ASN A 162 -13.28 -14.14 -2.16
CA ASN A 162 -14.56 -14.17 -1.44
C ASN A 162 -15.28 -12.80 -1.46
N ALA A 163 -14.86 -11.88 -2.32
CA ALA A 163 -15.55 -10.61 -2.48
C ALA A 163 -16.97 -10.83 -2.99
N PRO A 164 -17.94 -9.98 -2.59
CA PRO A 164 -19.29 -10.04 -3.13
C PRO A 164 -19.30 -10.00 -4.66
N GLU A 165 -20.29 -10.62 -5.32
CA GLU A 165 -20.46 -10.63 -6.78
C GLU A 165 -20.60 -9.23 -7.40
N GLU A 166 -20.78 -8.21 -6.56
CA GLU A 166 -20.81 -6.79 -6.98
C GLU A 166 -19.52 -6.34 -7.70
N TYR A 167 -18.43 -7.10 -7.52
CA TYR A 167 -17.13 -6.89 -8.19
C TYR A 167 -16.80 -8.09 -9.11
N PRO A 168 -17.57 -8.32 -10.19
CA PRO A 168 -17.30 -9.44 -11.08
C PRO A 168 -15.91 -9.28 -11.70
N ALA A 169 -15.17 -10.37 -11.73
CA ALA A 169 -13.95 -10.44 -12.52
C ALA A 169 -14.28 -10.11 -13.99
N ILE A 170 -13.30 -9.59 -14.75
CA ILE A 170 -13.46 -9.19 -16.16
C ILE A 170 -14.21 -10.30 -16.92
N PRO A 171 -15.32 -10.01 -17.61
CA PRO A 171 -16.06 -11.03 -18.38
C PRO A 171 -15.15 -11.69 -19.41
N ASP A 172 -15.31 -13.00 -19.59
CA ASP A 172 -14.53 -13.82 -20.55
C ASP A 172 -14.71 -13.39 -22.02
N THR A 173 -15.67 -12.53 -22.30
CA THR A 173 -15.97 -12.00 -23.64
C THR A 173 -14.90 -11.06 -24.22
N VAL A 174 -13.88 -10.68 -23.46
CA VAL A 174 -12.80 -9.80 -23.96
C VAL A 174 -11.60 -10.61 -24.47
N VAL A 175 -11.53 -11.92 -24.20
CA VAL A 175 -10.36 -12.75 -24.53
C VAL A 175 -10.57 -13.67 -25.73
N GLY A 176 -11.76 -13.72 -26.31
CA GLY A 176 -12.07 -14.70 -27.30
C GLY A 176 -12.92 -14.22 -28.46
N GLU A 177 -12.41 -13.41 -29.36
CA GLU A 177 -12.81 -13.38 -30.78
C GLU A 177 -11.69 -12.76 -31.63
N THR A 178 -10.61 -13.53 -31.82
CA THR A 178 -9.79 -13.40 -33.02
C THR A 178 -10.06 -14.65 -33.83
N LYS A 179 -11.03 -14.57 -34.73
CA LYS A 179 -11.12 -15.47 -35.91
C LYS A 179 -10.16 -14.95 -36.96
#